data_daada21c7300c24370ef51c9eb41708d
#
_entry.id   daada21c7300c24370ef51c9eb41708d
#
_cell.length_a   1.000
_cell.length_b   1.000
_cell.length_c   1.000
_cell.angle_alpha   90.00
_cell.angle_beta   90.00
_cell.angle_gamma   90.00
#
_symmetry.space_group_name_H-M   'P 1'
#
loop_
_entity.id
_entity.type
_entity.pdbx_description
1 polymer ?
#
loop_
_entity_poly.entity_id
_entity_poly.type
_entity_poly.pdbx_seq_one_letter_code
_entity_poly.pdbx_strand_id
1 'polypeptide(L)'
;MAEGRRDASPTEVLEQCLATRLQWPGLSMKVDATVRTDSLDQSFTATVRMVPDSAVWMSLSPALGVEVARLLLTRDSLFVLSKIPGNRWYYAGPADVRHFVDADLGLRDVQDLLSGRPLGLDPEGDKFLIRNDGGDYVLVARYPRKARRVVGAPERAVVDDDSLGVTLPDRRYARVRGRADADDLLVKRHRIDAATFDPVRDDFDDFREELYIAVERSAFVDTEQGRYPRSLAFRVEYRDAEMEIELEIQRIKVDTVREIPFEVPEDVERRSSF
;
A
#
# COMPACT_ATOMS: atom_id res chain seq x y z
N MET A 1 21.29 28.51 9.11
CA MET A 1 21.70 27.90 10.39
C MET A 1 20.78 26.73 10.59
N ALA A 2 21.26 25.51 10.45
CA ALA A 2 20.45 24.31 10.71
C ALA A 2 20.29 24.22 12.24
N GLU A 3 19.09 24.51 12.73
CA GLU A 3 18.71 24.20 14.10
C GLU A 3 18.90 22.70 14.32
N GLY A 4 19.61 22.36 15.40
CA GLY A 4 19.92 20.99 15.73
C GLY A 4 18.67 20.13 15.79
N ARG A 5 18.54 19.20 14.84
CA ARG A 5 17.50 18.18 14.85
C ARG A 5 17.59 17.41 16.17
N ARG A 6 16.50 17.38 16.90
CA ARG A 6 16.36 16.54 18.09
C ARG A 6 16.53 15.09 17.67
N ASP A 7 17.24 14.32 18.48
CA ASP A 7 17.27 12.86 18.40
C ASP A 7 15.87 12.34 18.80
N ALA A 8 14.91 12.37 17.85
CA ALA A 8 13.57 11.86 18.08
C ALA A 8 13.60 10.34 18.15
N SER A 9 12.84 9.76 19.06
CA SER A 9 12.67 8.31 19.12
C SER A 9 11.75 7.82 18.00
N PRO A 10 11.86 6.55 17.58
CA PRO A 10 10.93 5.98 16.59
C PRO A 10 9.45 6.15 16.98
N THR A 11 9.14 5.99 18.26
CA THR A 11 7.78 6.13 18.79
C THR A 11 7.26 7.55 18.65
N GLU A 12 8.06 8.55 19.01
CA GLU A 12 7.67 9.97 18.85
C GLU A 12 7.42 10.34 17.40
N VAL A 13 8.26 9.87 16.47
CA VAL A 13 8.08 10.14 15.03
C VAL A 13 6.79 9.50 14.52
N LEU A 14 6.50 8.26 14.91
CA LEU A 14 5.28 7.57 14.52
C LEU A 14 4.02 8.22 15.10
N GLU A 15 4.04 8.59 16.38
CA GLU A 15 2.93 9.28 17.02
C GLU A 15 2.62 10.61 16.32
N GLN A 16 3.64 11.40 16.00
CA GLN A 16 3.48 12.65 15.27
C GLN A 16 2.96 12.41 13.85
N CYS A 17 3.52 11.45 13.15
CA CYS A 17 3.06 11.06 11.82
C CYS A 17 1.57 10.67 11.82
N LEU A 18 1.14 9.81 12.72
CA LEU A 18 -0.24 9.33 12.81
C LEU A 18 -1.22 10.42 13.30
N ALA A 19 -0.78 11.30 14.20
CA ALA A 19 -1.62 12.38 14.74
C ALA A 19 -2.01 13.42 13.68
N THR A 20 -1.18 13.63 12.66
CA THR A 20 -1.45 14.58 11.58
C THR A 20 -2.28 13.99 10.44
N ARG A 21 -2.46 12.65 10.39
CA ARG A 21 -3.20 11.99 9.30
C ARG A 21 -4.69 12.21 9.37
N LEU A 22 -5.30 12.16 8.19
CA LEU A 22 -6.73 12.31 8.02
C LEU A 22 -7.50 11.38 8.94
N GLN A 23 -8.39 11.95 9.77
CA GLN A 23 -9.34 11.22 10.60
C GLN A 23 -10.70 11.21 9.89
N TRP A 24 -11.30 10.03 9.74
CA TRP A 24 -12.50 9.89 8.94
C TRP A 24 -13.47 8.82 9.50
N PRO A 25 -14.74 9.20 9.72
CA PRO A 25 -15.81 8.25 10.04
C PRO A 25 -16.34 7.51 8.80
N GLY A 26 -16.01 8.02 7.64
CA GLY A 26 -16.23 7.50 6.31
C GLY A 26 -15.58 8.41 5.29
N LEU A 27 -15.16 7.87 4.16
CA LEU A 27 -14.41 8.59 3.14
C LEU A 27 -14.97 8.32 1.76
N SER A 28 -15.18 9.37 0.98
CA SER A 28 -15.51 9.28 -0.43
C SER A 28 -14.50 10.07 -1.24
N MET A 29 -13.98 9.46 -2.31
CA MET A 29 -12.98 10.08 -3.15
C MET A 29 -13.31 9.93 -4.63
N LYS A 30 -12.89 10.90 -5.43
CA LYS A 30 -12.72 10.77 -6.88
C LYS A 30 -11.23 10.79 -7.18
N VAL A 31 -10.76 9.75 -7.86
CA VAL A 31 -9.34 9.50 -8.11
C VAL A 31 -9.16 9.25 -9.60
N ASP A 32 -8.21 9.95 -10.22
CA ASP A 32 -7.70 9.57 -11.52
C ASP A 32 -6.55 8.60 -11.32
N ALA A 33 -6.60 7.47 -11.99
CA ALA A 33 -5.66 6.38 -11.85
C ALA A 33 -5.07 6.01 -13.20
N THR A 34 -3.76 5.74 -13.21
CA THR A 34 -3.06 5.15 -14.36
C THR A 34 -2.34 3.89 -13.89
N VAL A 35 -2.55 2.79 -14.59
CA VAL A 35 -1.89 1.51 -14.35
C VAL A 35 -1.04 1.18 -15.55
N ARG A 36 0.25 0.91 -15.32
CA ARG A 36 1.21 0.47 -16.33
C ARG A 36 1.82 -0.87 -15.96
N THR A 37 1.87 -1.76 -16.92
CA THR A 37 2.63 -3.01 -16.89
C THR A 37 3.31 -3.20 -18.24
N ASP A 38 4.09 -4.23 -18.44
CA ASP A 38 4.71 -4.54 -19.74
C ASP A 38 3.71 -4.65 -20.90
N SER A 39 2.45 -5.01 -20.60
CA SER A 39 1.40 -5.25 -21.60
C SER A 39 0.20 -4.31 -21.52
N LEU A 40 0.12 -3.47 -20.49
CA LEU A 40 -1.03 -2.61 -20.22
C LEU A 40 -0.58 -1.19 -19.90
N ASP A 41 -1.18 -0.21 -20.55
CA ASP A 41 -1.14 1.20 -20.15
C ASP A 41 -2.57 1.75 -20.22
N GLN A 42 -3.20 1.89 -19.06
CA GLN A 42 -4.61 2.24 -18.95
C GLN A 42 -4.84 3.30 -17.89
N SER A 43 -5.63 4.31 -18.26
CA SER A 43 -6.09 5.35 -17.34
C SER A 43 -7.59 5.25 -17.14
N PHE A 44 -8.04 5.50 -15.92
CA PHE A 44 -9.45 5.49 -15.54
C PHE A 44 -9.71 6.43 -14.37
N THR A 45 -10.95 6.85 -14.23
CA THR A 45 -11.43 7.53 -13.02
C THR A 45 -12.06 6.49 -12.09
N ALA A 46 -11.63 6.50 -10.84
CA ALA A 46 -12.22 5.71 -9.76
C ALA A 46 -13.07 6.60 -8.84
N THR A 47 -14.26 6.14 -8.51
CA THR A 47 -15.01 6.63 -7.37
C THR A 47 -14.84 5.63 -6.24
N VAL A 48 -14.29 6.08 -5.11
CA VAL A 48 -13.98 5.23 -3.95
C VAL A 48 -14.86 5.64 -2.78
N ARG A 49 -15.40 4.67 -2.05
CA ARG A 49 -16.07 4.85 -0.77
C ARG A 49 -15.49 3.89 0.25
N MET A 50 -15.16 4.42 1.43
CA MET A 50 -14.60 3.61 2.51
C MET A 50 -15.40 3.78 3.79
N VAL A 51 -15.63 2.67 4.46
CA VAL A 51 -16.18 2.61 5.83
C VAL A 51 -15.09 2.00 6.72
N PRO A 52 -14.67 2.68 7.80
CA PRO A 52 -13.56 2.20 8.63
C PRO A 52 -13.77 0.76 9.06
N ASP A 53 -12.71 -0.05 8.95
CA ASP A 53 -12.64 -1.47 9.35
C ASP A 53 -13.76 -2.37 8.79
N SER A 54 -14.54 -1.88 7.82
CA SER A 54 -15.69 -2.58 7.27
C SER A 54 -15.58 -2.83 5.77
N ALA A 55 -15.37 -1.79 4.97
CA ALA A 55 -15.39 -1.94 3.53
C ALA A 55 -14.59 -0.87 2.77
N VAL A 56 -14.10 -1.25 1.60
CA VAL A 56 -13.66 -0.36 0.51
C VAL A 56 -14.44 -0.73 -0.74
N TRP A 57 -15.18 0.22 -1.28
CA TRP A 57 -15.91 0.10 -2.53
C TRP A 57 -15.32 0.99 -3.59
N MET A 58 -15.18 0.47 -4.80
CA MET A 58 -14.67 1.22 -5.95
C MET A 58 -15.54 1.00 -7.19
N SER A 59 -15.77 2.08 -7.93
CA SER A 59 -16.35 2.07 -9.27
C SER A 59 -15.33 2.63 -10.24
N LEU A 60 -15.00 1.87 -11.29
CA LEU A 60 -13.98 2.21 -12.26
C LEU A 60 -14.63 2.59 -13.59
N SER A 61 -14.24 3.75 -14.13
CA SER A 61 -14.72 4.28 -15.41
C SER A 61 -13.53 4.79 -16.25
N PRO A 62 -13.31 4.27 -17.46
CA PRO A 62 -12.32 4.84 -18.37
C PRO A 62 -12.77 6.22 -18.87
N ALA A 63 -11.95 6.88 -19.68
CA ALA A 63 -12.10 8.28 -20.10
C ALA A 63 -13.47 8.68 -20.67
N LEU A 64 -14.27 7.72 -21.16
CA LEU A 64 -15.62 7.98 -21.69
C LEU A 64 -16.72 7.98 -20.61
N GLY A 65 -16.38 7.81 -19.32
CA GLY A 65 -17.30 7.93 -18.20
C GLY A 65 -18.28 6.75 -18.01
N VAL A 66 -18.16 5.68 -18.80
CA VAL A 66 -18.98 4.47 -18.64
C VAL A 66 -18.31 3.55 -17.62
N GLU A 67 -19.04 3.15 -16.59
CA GLU A 67 -18.53 2.23 -15.57
C GLU A 67 -18.24 0.84 -16.20
N VAL A 68 -17.00 0.38 -16.06
CA VAL A 68 -16.52 -0.91 -16.58
C VAL A 68 -16.30 -1.96 -15.50
N ALA A 69 -16.13 -1.55 -14.25
CA ALA A 69 -15.99 -2.49 -13.15
C ALA A 69 -16.43 -1.89 -11.81
N ARG A 70 -16.86 -2.74 -10.90
CA ARG A 70 -17.06 -2.48 -9.46
C ARG A 70 -16.29 -3.48 -8.63
N LEU A 71 -15.70 -2.96 -7.54
CA LEU A 71 -15.06 -3.77 -6.54
C LEU A 71 -15.65 -3.44 -5.17
N LEU A 72 -15.74 -4.45 -4.33
CA LEU A 72 -16.06 -4.32 -2.93
C LEU A 72 -15.15 -5.25 -2.14
N LEU A 73 -14.28 -4.67 -1.35
CA LEU A 73 -13.42 -5.38 -0.40
C LEU A 73 -13.99 -5.21 1.01
N THR A 74 -14.20 -6.32 1.69
CA THR A 74 -14.56 -6.41 3.11
C THR A 74 -13.45 -7.11 3.87
N ARG A 75 -13.63 -7.37 5.16
CA ARG A 75 -12.63 -8.13 5.95
C ARG A 75 -12.37 -9.54 5.40
N ASP A 76 -13.43 -10.19 4.96
CA ASP A 76 -13.41 -11.63 4.66
C ASP A 76 -13.60 -11.91 3.17
N SER A 77 -14.05 -10.92 2.39
CA SER A 77 -14.48 -11.17 1.02
C SER A 77 -14.09 -10.05 0.06
N LEU A 78 -13.74 -10.44 -1.14
CA LEU A 78 -13.56 -9.59 -2.30
C LEU A 78 -14.63 -9.90 -3.33
N PHE A 79 -15.32 -8.88 -3.78
CA PHE A 79 -16.34 -8.95 -4.84
C PHE A 79 -15.87 -8.10 -6.02
N VAL A 80 -15.94 -8.66 -7.20
CA VAL A 80 -15.61 -7.95 -8.45
C VAL A 80 -16.71 -8.18 -9.47
N LEU A 81 -17.22 -7.10 -10.02
CA LEU A 81 -18.20 -7.11 -11.08
C LEU A 81 -17.60 -6.42 -12.31
N SER A 82 -17.34 -7.19 -13.37
CA SER A 82 -17.02 -6.65 -14.68
C SER A 82 -18.30 -6.28 -15.44
N LYS A 83 -18.33 -5.08 -16.01
CA LYS A 83 -19.42 -4.54 -16.84
C LYS A 83 -18.99 -4.29 -18.27
N ILE A 84 -17.82 -4.77 -18.68
CA ILE A 84 -17.30 -4.61 -20.02
C ILE A 84 -18.28 -5.28 -21.00
N PRO A 85 -18.77 -4.56 -22.04
CA PRO A 85 -19.65 -5.14 -23.05
C PRO A 85 -19.04 -6.41 -23.67
N GLY A 86 -19.81 -7.51 -23.72
CA GLY A 86 -19.34 -8.80 -24.22
C GLY A 86 -18.47 -9.60 -23.26
N ASN A 87 -18.11 -9.05 -22.09
CA ASN A 87 -17.31 -9.73 -21.07
C ASN A 87 -17.79 -9.36 -19.65
N ARG A 88 -19.08 -9.59 -19.39
CA ARG A 88 -19.71 -9.32 -18.08
C ARG A 88 -19.61 -10.54 -17.19
N TRP A 89 -18.98 -10.38 -16.06
CA TRP A 89 -18.82 -11.46 -15.08
C TRP A 89 -18.78 -10.92 -13.65
N TYR A 90 -19.06 -11.81 -12.72
CA TYR A 90 -19.01 -11.55 -11.29
C TYR A 90 -18.16 -12.60 -10.58
N TYR A 91 -17.31 -12.12 -9.69
CA TYR A 91 -16.52 -12.93 -8.78
C TYR A 91 -16.87 -12.57 -7.35
N ALA A 92 -16.95 -13.60 -6.48
CA ALA A 92 -17.00 -13.45 -5.03
C ALA A 92 -16.10 -14.53 -4.41
N GLY A 93 -15.17 -14.13 -3.61
CA GLY A 93 -14.21 -15.01 -2.97
C GLY A 93 -13.61 -14.42 -1.71
N PRO A 94 -12.62 -15.09 -1.10
CA PRO A 94 -11.91 -14.59 0.05
C PRO A 94 -11.34 -13.18 -0.19
N ALA A 95 -11.19 -12.40 0.88
CA ALA A 95 -10.55 -11.08 0.84
C ALA A 95 -9.05 -11.22 0.60
N ASP A 96 -8.68 -11.91 -0.46
CA ASP A 96 -7.32 -12.22 -0.84
C ASP A 96 -6.94 -11.40 -2.08
N VAL A 97 -6.29 -10.27 -1.85
CA VAL A 97 -5.81 -9.41 -2.95
C VAL A 97 -4.52 -9.93 -3.58
N ARG A 98 -3.96 -11.05 -3.10
CA ARG A 98 -2.78 -11.69 -3.68
C ARG A 98 -2.96 -12.03 -5.15
N HIS A 99 -4.18 -12.26 -5.60
CA HIS A 99 -4.51 -12.44 -7.01
C HIS A 99 -4.20 -11.21 -7.89
N PHE A 100 -4.09 -10.01 -7.28
CA PHE A 100 -3.82 -8.78 -8.02
C PHE A 100 -2.38 -8.31 -7.85
N VAL A 101 -1.78 -8.49 -6.66
CA VAL A 101 -0.46 -7.93 -6.33
C VAL A 101 0.47 -8.93 -5.67
N ASP A 102 0.04 -10.19 -5.52
CA ASP A 102 0.78 -11.27 -4.85
C ASP A 102 1.34 -10.90 -3.45
N ALA A 103 0.69 -9.91 -2.81
CA ALA A 103 0.99 -9.41 -1.48
C ALA A 103 -0.15 -9.71 -0.52
N ASP A 104 0.16 -10.05 0.72
CA ASP A 104 -0.83 -10.29 1.78
C ASP A 104 -1.37 -8.96 2.33
N LEU A 105 -2.07 -8.22 1.46
CA LEU A 105 -2.70 -6.96 1.78
C LEU A 105 -4.16 -7.18 2.14
N GLY A 106 -4.54 -6.75 3.33
CA GLY A 106 -5.91 -6.83 3.80
C GLY A 106 -6.69 -5.52 3.60
N LEU A 107 -7.95 -5.54 4.07
CA LEU A 107 -8.82 -4.36 4.04
C LEU A 107 -8.15 -3.13 4.68
N ARG A 108 -7.49 -3.31 5.82
CA ARG A 108 -6.82 -2.23 6.55
C ARG A 108 -5.70 -1.61 5.74
N ASP A 109 -4.89 -2.43 5.09
CA ASP A 109 -3.77 -1.94 4.28
C ASP A 109 -4.26 -1.08 3.11
N VAL A 110 -5.34 -1.49 2.45
CA VAL A 110 -5.97 -0.69 1.38
C VAL A 110 -6.56 0.61 1.93
N GLN A 111 -7.15 0.59 3.13
CA GLN A 111 -7.68 1.80 3.77
C GLN A 111 -6.57 2.75 4.19
N ASP A 112 -5.49 2.26 4.80
CA ASP A 112 -4.33 3.06 5.20
C ASP A 112 -3.65 3.69 3.97
N LEU A 113 -3.46 2.90 2.93
CA LEU A 113 -2.92 3.34 1.66
C LEU A 113 -3.69 4.53 1.06
N LEU A 114 -5.01 4.36 0.88
CA LEU A 114 -5.87 5.36 0.25
C LEU A 114 -6.11 6.58 1.14
N SER A 115 -6.00 6.46 2.46
CA SER A 115 -6.09 7.59 3.40
C SER A 115 -4.76 8.31 3.63
N GLY A 116 -3.66 7.84 3.01
CA GLY A 116 -2.34 8.44 3.13
C GLY A 116 -1.61 8.12 4.43
N ARG A 117 -1.98 7.05 5.10
CA ARG A 117 -1.25 6.50 6.25
C ARG A 117 -0.08 5.63 5.78
N PRO A 118 0.95 5.44 6.60
CA PRO A 118 1.99 4.45 6.31
C PRO A 118 1.39 3.06 6.11
N LEU A 119 1.79 2.38 5.04
CA LEU A 119 1.30 1.04 4.71
C LEU A 119 1.91 0.01 5.66
N GLY A 120 1.10 -0.97 6.10
CA GLY A 120 1.56 -2.11 6.88
C GLY A 120 2.27 -1.76 8.20
N LEU A 121 2.02 -0.57 8.72
CA LEU A 121 2.57 -0.14 10.01
C LEU A 121 1.83 -0.83 11.15
N ASP A 122 2.56 -1.56 11.99
CA ASP A 122 2.08 -2.10 13.26
C ASP A 122 2.81 -1.40 14.42
N PRO A 123 2.24 -0.31 15.01
CA PRO A 123 2.90 0.45 16.07
C PRO A 123 3.15 -0.37 17.34
N GLU A 124 2.39 -1.45 17.58
CA GLU A 124 2.48 -2.28 18.78
C GLU A 124 3.41 -3.49 18.57
N GLY A 125 3.39 -4.07 17.38
CA GLY A 125 4.17 -5.27 17.03
C GLY A 125 5.54 -4.96 16.46
N ASP A 126 5.66 -3.92 15.65
CA ASP A 126 6.91 -3.58 14.99
C ASP A 126 7.87 -2.85 15.94
N LYS A 127 9.13 -3.23 15.92
CA LYS A 127 10.21 -2.52 16.59
C LYS A 127 11.07 -1.83 15.55
N PHE A 128 11.05 -0.51 15.57
CA PHE A 128 11.80 0.28 14.59
C PHE A 128 13.18 0.72 15.10
N LEU A 129 14.12 0.79 14.16
CA LEU A 129 15.33 1.58 14.25
C LEU A 129 15.05 2.89 13.49
N ILE A 130 15.61 4.00 13.98
CA ILE A 130 15.50 5.31 13.33
C ILE A 130 16.85 5.77 12.83
N ARG A 131 16.83 6.42 11.68
CA ARG A 131 17.96 7.12 11.09
C ARG A 131 17.48 8.46 10.54
N ASN A 132 18.35 9.45 10.56
CA ASN A 132 18.13 10.73 9.87
C ASN A 132 18.83 10.69 8.51
N ASP A 133 18.09 10.94 7.45
CA ASP A 133 18.59 10.95 6.09
C ASP A 133 18.06 12.16 5.31
N GLY A 134 18.97 13.06 4.89
CA GLY A 134 18.70 14.16 3.98
C GLY A 134 17.59 15.15 4.34
N GLY A 135 16.87 14.95 5.39
CA GLY A 135 15.71 15.77 5.75
C GLY A 135 14.55 14.93 6.26
N ASP A 136 14.70 13.61 6.20
CA ASP A 136 13.70 12.65 6.58
C ASP A 136 14.14 11.81 7.78
N TYR A 137 13.17 11.27 8.50
CA TYR A 137 13.33 10.13 9.38
C TYR A 137 13.09 8.86 8.59
N VAL A 138 14.06 7.95 8.61
CA VAL A 138 13.90 6.60 8.05
C VAL A 138 13.71 5.63 9.20
N LEU A 139 12.51 5.06 9.29
CA LEU A 139 12.16 4.02 10.25
C LEU A 139 12.31 2.67 9.55
N VAL A 140 13.14 1.80 10.11
CA VAL A 140 13.36 0.46 9.59
C VAL A 140 12.88 -0.54 10.62
N ALA A 141 11.97 -1.43 10.26
CA ALA A 141 11.54 -2.49 11.15
C ALA A 141 12.74 -3.37 11.52
N ARG A 142 12.85 -3.72 12.80
CA ARG A 142 13.93 -4.61 13.25
C ARG A 142 13.74 -5.97 12.65
N TYR A 143 14.68 -6.31 11.78
CA TYR A 143 14.70 -7.64 11.18
C TYR A 143 14.84 -8.74 12.22
N PRO A 144 14.06 -9.80 12.09
CA PRO A 144 14.39 -11.06 12.75
C PRO A 144 15.82 -11.49 12.41
N ARG A 145 16.49 -12.16 13.35
CA ARG A 145 17.87 -12.64 13.13
C ARG A 145 18.05 -13.50 11.89
N LYS A 146 16.97 -14.08 11.38
CA LYS A 146 16.94 -14.93 10.18
C LYS A 146 17.06 -14.09 8.90
N ALA A 147 16.32 -12.97 8.78
CA ALA A 147 16.43 -12.05 7.64
C ALA A 147 17.86 -11.51 7.48
N ARG A 148 18.55 -11.19 8.58
CA ARG A 148 19.97 -10.78 8.54
C ARG A 148 20.89 -11.83 7.95
N ARG A 149 20.61 -13.12 8.15
CA ARG A 149 21.40 -14.22 7.57
C ARG A 149 21.13 -14.40 6.08
N VAL A 150 19.94 -14.06 5.64
CA VAL A 150 19.55 -14.10 4.22
C VAL A 150 20.22 -12.98 3.46
N VAL A 151 20.07 -11.76 3.96
CA VAL A 151 20.62 -10.56 3.34
C VAL A 151 22.16 -10.54 3.41
N GLY A 152 22.80 -11.35 4.29
CA GLY A 152 24.25 -11.45 4.39
C GLY A 152 24.95 -10.19 4.87
N ALA A 153 24.19 -9.14 5.21
CA ALA A 153 24.68 -7.84 5.57
C ALA A 153 24.82 -7.68 7.10
N PRO A 154 25.84 -6.97 7.59
CA PRO A 154 25.88 -6.55 8.99
C PRO A 154 24.72 -5.58 9.29
N GLU A 155 24.25 -5.56 10.52
CA GLU A 155 23.10 -4.76 10.99
C GLU A 155 23.13 -3.28 10.55
N ARG A 156 24.31 -2.72 10.36
CA ARG A 156 24.50 -1.34 9.90
C ARG A 156 24.37 -1.16 8.38
N ALA A 157 24.75 -2.13 7.58
CA ALA A 157 24.73 -2.02 6.12
C ALA A 157 23.30 -2.06 5.54
N VAL A 158 22.38 -2.75 6.20
CA VAL A 158 20.96 -2.82 5.78
C VAL A 158 20.23 -1.49 6.02
N VAL A 159 20.71 -0.66 6.92
CA VAL A 159 20.17 0.68 7.20
C VAL A 159 20.77 1.71 6.25
N ASP A 160 21.96 1.45 5.68
CA ASP A 160 22.72 2.40 4.88
C ASP A 160 22.50 2.30 3.37
N ASP A 161 21.86 1.23 2.88
CA ASP A 161 21.68 1.00 1.45
C ASP A 161 20.21 1.23 1.06
N ASP A 162 19.97 2.26 0.23
CA ASP A 162 18.65 2.51 -0.38
C ASP A 162 18.30 1.48 -1.45
N SER A 163 19.29 0.71 -1.89
CA SER A 163 19.12 -0.46 -2.76
C SER A 163 19.51 -1.71 -1.99
N LEU A 164 18.53 -2.48 -1.54
CA LEU A 164 18.77 -3.85 -1.07
C LEU A 164 19.10 -4.81 -2.22
N GLY A 165 19.85 -4.34 -3.21
CA GLY A 165 20.43 -5.14 -4.28
C GLY A 165 21.46 -6.16 -3.78
N VAL A 166 21.17 -6.87 -2.70
CA VAL A 166 21.99 -7.96 -2.20
C VAL A 166 21.66 -9.21 -2.98
N THR A 167 22.36 -9.39 -4.07
CA THR A 167 22.37 -10.65 -4.82
C THR A 167 23.01 -11.73 -3.95
N LEU A 168 22.21 -12.51 -3.27
CA LEU A 168 22.69 -13.70 -2.58
C LEU A 168 22.96 -14.81 -3.60
N PRO A 169 23.99 -15.66 -3.40
CA PRO A 169 24.13 -16.87 -4.18
C PRO A 169 22.86 -17.74 -4.06
N ASP A 170 22.25 -18.12 -5.17
CA ASP A 170 20.96 -18.82 -5.28
C ASP A 170 20.79 -19.99 -4.30
N ARG A 171 21.86 -20.74 -4.05
CA ARG A 171 21.85 -21.88 -3.12
C ARG A 171 21.69 -21.48 -1.65
N ARG A 172 22.18 -20.30 -1.25
CA ARG A 172 22.06 -19.81 0.14
C ARG A 172 20.67 -19.24 0.35
N TYR A 173 20.18 -18.51 -0.63
CA TYR A 173 18.84 -17.96 -0.66
C TYR A 173 17.77 -19.06 -0.57
N ALA A 174 17.82 -20.05 -1.45
CA ALA A 174 16.88 -21.17 -1.44
C ALA A 174 16.84 -21.94 -0.11
N ARG A 175 18.02 -22.09 0.56
CA ARG A 175 18.09 -22.79 1.86
C ARG A 175 17.45 -22.01 3.00
N VAL A 176 17.57 -20.69 2.99
CA VAL A 176 17.00 -19.84 4.05
C VAL A 176 15.51 -19.65 3.81
N ARG A 177 15.09 -19.40 2.56
CA ARG A 177 13.69 -19.34 2.14
C ARG A 177 12.89 -20.58 2.59
N GLY A 178 13.46 -21.77 2.43
CA GLY A 178 12.80 -23.03 2.82
C GLY A 178 12.70 -23.29 4.32
N ARG A 179 13.33 -22.48 5.18
CA ARG A 179 13.41 -22.67 6.64
C ARG A 179 12.91 -21.49 7.47
N ALA A 180 12.62 -20.39 6.85
CA ALA A 180 12.15 -19.18 7.52
C ALA A 180 10.62 -19.14 7.53
N ASP A 181 10.03 -18.63 8.61
CA ASP A 181 8.62 -18.26 8.62
C ASP A 181 8.40 -17.02 7.75
N ALA A 182 7.18 -16.78 7.28
CA ALA A 182 6.88 -15.69 6.34
C ALA A 182 7.36 -14.33 6.85
N ASP A 183 7.04 -14.00 8.10
CA ASP A 183 7.40 -12.71 8.73
C ASP A 183 8.91 -12.54 8.97
N ASP A 184 9.68 -13.62 8.91
CA ASP A 184 11.13 -13.60 9.11
C ASP A 184 11.91 -12.98 7.92
N LEU A 185 11.26 -12.82 6.77
CA LEU A 185 11.87 -12.38 5.52
C LEU A 185 11.28 -11.08 4.97
N LEU A 186 10.29 -10.51 5.65
CA LEU A 186 9.68 -9.23 5.30
C LEU A 186 10.49 -8.06 5.91
N VAL A 187 10.83 -7.11 5.06
CA VAL A 187 11.53 -5.88 5.42
C VAL A 187 10.64 -4.68 5.16
N LYS A 188 10.37 -3.90 6.20
CA LYS A 188 9.55 -2.69 6.12
C LYS A 188 10.42 -1.46 6.39
N ARG A 189 10.30 -0.45 5.54
CA ARG A 189 10.92 0.86 5.74
C ARG A 189 9.88 1.95 5.52
N HIS A 190 9.88 2.95 6.40
CA HIS A 190 9.01 4.11 6.30
C HIS A 190 9.87 5.37 6.32
N ARG A 191 9.76 6.18 5.29
CA ARG A 191 10.41 7.49 5.21
C ARG A 191 9.40 8.57 5.54
N ILE A 192 9.72 9.38 6.54
CA ILE A 192 8.84 10.40 7.10
C ILE A 192 9.58 11.74 7.05
N ASP A 193 9.00 12.74 6.40
CA ASP A 193 9.55 14.10 6.36
C ASP A 193 9.73 14.66 7.77
N ALA A 194 10.91 15.13 8.10
CA ALA A 194 11.25 15.53 9.48
C ALA A 194 10.68 16.90 9.88
N ALA A 195 10.19 17.69 8.92
CA ALA A 195 9.57 18.98 9.20
C ALA A 195 8.05 18.89 9.35
N THR A 196 7.41 18.05 8.53
CA THR A 196 5.94 17.95 8.45
C THR A 196 5.39 16.67 9.04
N PHE A 197 6.22 15.68 9.30
CA PHE A 197 5.86 14.32 9.70
C PHE A 197 4.96 13.61 8.66
N ASP A 198 5.06 14.01 7.39
CA ASP A 198 4.37 13.33 6.30
C ASP A 198 5.08 12.01 5.96
N PRO A 199 4.35 10.89 5.83
CA PRO A 199 4.91 9.64 5.35
C PRO A 199 5.10 9.73 3.84
N VAL A 200 6.30 10.09 3.42
CA VAL A 200 6.58 10.34 1.99
C VAL A 200 6.86 9.08 1.21
N ARG A 201 7.36 8.02 1.86
CA ARG A 201 7.62 6.74 1.19
C ARG A 201 7.53 5.55 2.14
N ASP A 202 6.99 4.46 1.65
CA ASP A 202 7.09 3.13 2.25
C ASP A 202 7.73 2.17 1.26
N ASP A 203 8.61 1.30 1.77
CA ASP A 203 9.23 0.21 1.01
C ASP A 203 9.03 -1.12 1.75
N PHE A 204 8.62 -2.14 1.01
CA PHE A 204 8.45 -3.51 1.48
C PHE A 204 9.22 -4.45 0.60
N ASP A 205 10.13 -5.23 1.20
CA ASP A 205 10.84 -6.30 0.53
C ASP A 205 10.42 -7.63 1.17
N ASP A 206 9.67 -8.46 0.47
CA ASP A 206 9.43 -9.84 0.86
C ASP A 206 10.37 -10.75 0.08
N PHE A 207 11.48 -11.11 0.73
CA PHE A 207 12.50 -11.98 0.13
C PHE A 207 12.02 -13.42 -0.06
N ARG A 208 10.92 -13.82 0.57
CA ARG A 208 10.36 -15.14 0.40
C ARG A 208 9.59 -15.24 -0.91
N GLU A 209 8.77 -14.26 -1.17
CA GLU A 209 7.89 -14.23 -2.34
C GLU A 209 8.55 -13.55 -3.55
N GLU A 210 9.75 -12.99 -3.39
CA GLU A 210 10.43 -12.19 -4.43
C GLU A 210 9.56 -11.00 -4.84
N LEU A 211 9.00 -10.33 -3.84
CA LEU A 211 8.10 -9.21 -3.99
C LEU A 211 8.71 -7.94 -3.41
N TYR A 212 8.71 -6.88 -4.19
CA TYR A 212 9.01 -5.53 -3.74
C TYR A 212 7.82 -4.61 -3.98
N ILE A 213 7.46 -3.81 -2.98
CA ILE A 213 6.43 -2.79 -3.08
C ILE A 213 7.00 -1.47 -2.58
N ALA A 214 6.94 -0.44 -3.41
CA ALA A 214 7.19 0.93 -2.99
C ALA A 214 5.92 1.76 -3.12
N VAL A 215 5.69 2.63 -2.14
CA VAL A 215 4.59 3.60 -2.14
C VAL A 215 5.18 4.98 -1.91
N GLU A 216 5.04 5.87 -2.87
CA GLU A 216 5.42 7.28 -2.73
C GLU A 216 4.19 8.15 -2.58
N ARG A 217 4.28 9.18 -1.73
CA ARG A 217 3.21 10.13 -1.45
C ARG A 217 3.73 11.55 -1.58
N SER A 218 2.96 12.38 -2.27
CA SER A 218 3.32 13.79 -2.47
C SER A 218 2.10 14.70 -2.50
N ALA A 219 2.34 16.00 -2.69
CA ALA A 219 1.30 17.02 -2.79
C ALA A 219 0.33 17.00 -1.60
N PHE A 220 0.85 16.93 -0.38
CA PHE A 220 0.05 16.89 0.84
C PHE A 220 -0.78 18.15 1.04
N VAL A 221 -2.04 17.96 1.44
CA VAL A 221 -3.04 19.02 1.64
C VAL A 221 -3.60 18.94 3.04
N ASP A 222 -3.70 20.09 3.70
CA ASP A 222 -4.34 20.24 4.99
C ASP A 222 -5.86 20.37 4.86
N THR A 223 -6.58 19.71 5.74
CA THR A 223 -8.04 19.82 5.92
C THR A 223 -8.39 19.99 7.38
N GLU A 224 -9.66 20.27 7.69
CA GLU A 224 -10.13 20.33 9.08
C GLU A 224 -10.01 18.99 9.82
N GLN A 225 -10.02 17.88 9.08
CA GLN A 225 -9.97 16.53 9.65
C GLN A 225 -8.56 15.92 9.64
N GLY A 226 -7.56 16.66 9.20
CA GLY A 226 -6.17 16.21 9.11
C GLY A 226 -5.58 16.36 7.70
N ARG A 227 -4.45 15.74 7.48
CA ARG A 227 -3.61 15.92 6.31
C ARG A 227 -3.56 14.65 5.46
N TYR A 228 -3.65 14.79 4.13
CA TYR A 228 -3.57 13.67 3.19
C TYR A 228 -2.78 14.01 1.94
N PRO A 229 -2.17 13.02 1.25
CA PRO A 229 -1.49 13.21 -0.03
C PRO A 229 -2.53 13.32 -1.16
N ARG A 230 -2.31 14.20 -2.12
CA ARG A 230 -3.10 14.23 -3.36
C ARG A 230 -2.57 13.27 -4.42
N SER A 231 -1.28 12.96 -4.37
CA SER A 231 -0.63 12.07 -5.32
C SER A 231 -0.02 10.88 -4.62
N LEU A 232 -0.30 9.69 -5.13
CA LEU A 232 0.29 8.43 -4.69
C LEU A 232 0.84 7.70 -5.92
N ALA A 233 2.06 7.20 -5.81
CA ALA A 233 2.66 6.33 -6.81
C ALA A 233 3.04 4.99 -6.17
N PHE A 234 2.68 3.91 -6.83
CA PHE A 234 3.00 2.54 -6.41
C PHE A 234 3.85 1.89 -7.46
N ARG A 235 4.87 1.19 -7.00
CA ARG A 235 5.67 0.30 -7.79
C ARG A 235 5.63 -1.07 -7.15
N VAL A 236 5.24 -2.06 -7.92
CA VAL A 236 5.21 -3.46 -7.48
C VAL A 236 6.09 -4.26 -8.44
N GLU A 237 7.10 -4.89 -7.90
CA GLU A 237 7.95 -5.83 -8.62
C GLU A 237 7.72 -7.22 -8.03
N TYR A 238 7.28 -8.14 -8.85
CA TYR A 238 7.05 -9.52 -8.43
C TYR A 238 7.73 -10.45 -9.44
N ARG A 239 8.80 -11.12 -9.01
CA ARG A 239 9.65 -11.93 -9.90
C ARG A 239 10.12 -11.11 -11.11
N ASP A 240 9.67 -11.50 -12.31
CA ASP A 240 10.01 -10.83 -13.57
C ASP A 240 8.94 -9.82 -14.03
N ALA A 241 7.88 -9.60 -13.25
CA ALA A 241 6.80 -8.69 -13.58
C ALA A 241 6.92 -7.36 -12.81
N GLU A 242 6.65 -6.26 -13.49
CA GLU A 242 6.60 -4.92 -12.91
C GLU A 242 5.23 -4.28 -13.17
N MET A 243 4.70 -3.60 -12.16
CA MET A 243 3.48 -2.82 -12.25
C MET A 243 3.67 -1.46 -11.58
N GLU A 244 3.32 -0.41 -12.27
CA GLU A 244 3.25 0.94 -11.75
C GLU A 244 1.79 1.40 -11.69
N ILE A 245 1.41 2.04 -10.58
CA ILE A 245 0.08 2.64 -10.40
C ILE A 245 0.28 4.06 -9.90
N GLU A 246 -0.24 5.02 -10.63
CA GLU A 246 -0.30 6.42 -10.23
C GLU A 246 -1.74 6.78 -9.89
N LEU A 247 -1.94 7.42 -8.74
CA LEU A 247 -3.24 7.88 -8.27
C LEU A 247 -3.19 9.39 -8.01
N GLU A 248 -4.11 10.14 -8.62
CA GLU A 248 -4.32 11.55 -8.35
C GLU A 248 -5.70 11.78 -7.74
N ILE A 249 -5.74 12.19 -6.46
CA ILE A 249 -6.98 12.45 -5.73
C ILE A 249 -7.53 13.80 -6.15
N GLN A 250 -8.54 13.79 -7.00
CA GLN A 250 -9.20 15.00 -7.51
C GLN A 250 -10.09 15.64 -6.45
N ARG A 251 -10.78 14.81 -5.69
CA ARG A 251 -11.72 15.24 -4.66
C ARG A 251 -11.77 14.23 -3.52
N ILE A 252 -11.80 14.77 -2.30
CA ILE A 252 -12.03 13.99 -1.09
C ILE A 252 -13.21 14.61 -0.30
N LYS A 253 -14.02 13.75 0.27
CA LYS A 253 -15.10 14.13 1.18
C LYS A 253 -15.05 13.22 2.40
N VAL A 254 -14.85 13.83 3.56
CA VAL A 254 -14.91 13.14 4.85
C VAL A 254 -16.34 13.26 5.37
N ASP A 255 -17.04 12.15 5.43
CA ASP A 255 -18.44 12.09 5.89
C ASP A 255 -18.79 10.65 6.24
N THR A 256 -19.91 10.44 6.93
CA THR A 256 -20.43 9.10 7.15
C THR A 256 -20.93 8.51 5.84
N VAL A 257 -20.30 7.45 5.38
CA VAL A 257 -20.76 6.69 4.21
C VAL A 257 -21.95 5.84 4.64
N ARG A 258 -23.15 6.19 4.17
CA ARG A 258 -24.40 5.52 4.56
C ARG A 258 -24.70 4.27 3.74
N GLU A 259 -24.27 4.25 2.49
CA GLU A 259 -24.60 3.18 1.55
C GLU A 259 -23.39 2.81 0.70
N ILE A 260 -23.22 1.51 0.51
CA ILE A 260 -22.27 0.93 -0.44
C ILE A 260 -23.09 0.29 -1.55
N PRO A 261 -23.17 0.91 -2.74
CA PRO A 261 -24.03 0.47 -3.82
C PRO A 261 -23.40 -0.71 -4.59
N PHE A 262 -23.58 -1.93 -4.11
CA PHE A 262 -23.08 -3.12 -4.75
C PHE A 262 -24.22 -4.10 -5.04
N GLU A 263 -24.75 -4.03 -6.26
CA GLU A 263 -25.78 -4.93 -6.77
C GLU A 263 -25.18 -5.76 -7.90
N VAL A 264 -25.47 -7.06 -7.89
CA VAL A 264 -25.06 -8.01 -8.92
C VAL A 264 -26.25 -8.27 -9.82
N PRO A 265 -26.19 -7.91 -11.12
CA PRO A 265 -27.24 -8.23 -12.08
C PRO A 265 -27.46 -9.75 -12.21
N GLU A 266 -28.68 -10.17 -12.52
CA GLU A 266 -29.03 -11.59 -12.68
C GLU A 266 -28.36 -12.24 -13.90
N ASP A 267 -28.07 -11.44 -14.94
CA ASP A 267 -27.59 -11.86 -16.25
C ASP A 267 -26.05 -11.88 -16.39
N VAL A 268 -25.31 -11.98 -15.29
CA VAL A 268 -23.84 -12.04 -15.32
C VAL A 268 -23.30 -13.45 -15.11
N GLU A 269 -22.22 -13.78 -15.84
CA GLU A 269 -21.48 -15.03 -15.61
C GLU A 269 -20.85 -15.00 -14.20
N ARG A 270 -21.02 -16.08 -13.44
CA ARG A 270 -20.36 -16.23 -12.13
C ARG A 270 -19.07 -17.01 -12.28
N ARG A 271 -17.95 -16.43 -11.82
CA ARG A 271 -16.62 -17.04 -11.87
C ARG A 271 -16.14 -17.42 -10.48
N SER A 272 -15.41 -18.51 -10.39
CA SER A 272 -14.75 -18.98 -9.16
C SER A 272 -13.30 -18.52 -9.06
N SER A 273 -12.75 -17.94 -10.11
CA SER A 273 -11.39 -17.37 -10.19
C SER A 273 -11.37 -16.21 -11.20
N PHE A 274 -10.32 -15.43 -11.16
CA PHE A 274 -10.01 -14.37 -12.12
C PHE A 274 -9.44 -14.91 -13.43
#